data_a086db40b663401309617b9cc4b7a812
#
_entry.id   a086db40b663401309617b9cc4b7a812
#
_cell.length_a   1.000
_cell.length_b   1.000
_cell.length_c   1.000
_cell.angle_alpha   90.00
_cell.angle_beta   90.00
_cell.angle_gamma   90.00
#
_symmetry.space_group_name_H-M   'P 1'
#
loop_
_entity.id
_entity.type
_entity.pdbx_description
1 polymer ?
#
loop_
_entity_poly.entity_id
_entity_poly.type
_entity_poly.pdbx_seq_one_letter_code
_entity_poly.pdbx_strand_id
1 'polypeptide(L)'
;MKISAELTLTPLQDNFEPPIIDFIKKLRESELTVLENPLSTQVYGDYDKVMELLQKEIKQSFENIEHVVLSMKIVKSDRSQYEPHF
;
A
#
# COMPACT_ATOMS: atom_id res chain seq x y z
N MET A 1 7.72 9.78 13.76
CA MET A 1 8.64 9.64 12.63
C MET A 1 7.85 9.39 11.36
N LYS A 2 8.28 9.96 10.26
CA LYS A 2 7.65 9.75 8.95
C LYS A 2 8.27 8.58 8.23
N ILE A 3 7.44 7.82 7.52
CA ILE A 3 7.89 6.70 6.69
C ILE A 3 7.23 6.73 5.32
N SER A 4 7.83 5.99 4.40
CA SER A 4 7.26 5.69 3.09
C SER A 4 7.12 4.18 2.98
N ALA A 5 5.96 3.70 2.56
CA ALA A 5 5.74 2.27 2.32
C ALA A 5 5.34 2.06 0.86
N GLU A 6 5.97 1.08 0.22
CA GLU A 6 5.62 0.69 -1.14
C GLU A 6 5.07 -0.72 -1.11
N LEU A 7 3.90 -0.91 -1.72
CA LEU A 7 3.14 -2.15 -1.63
C LEU A 7 2.77 -2.68 -3.00
N THR A 8 2.86 -3.99 -3.15
CA THR A 8 2.34 -4.68 -4.33
C THR A 8 1.55 -5.89 -3.85
N LEU A 9 0.25 -5.87 -4.09
CA LEU A 9 -0.65 -6.99 -3.76
C LEU A 9 -0.81 -7.87 -4.99
N THR A 10 -0.51 -9.14 -4.85
CA THR A 10 -0.54 -10.09 -5.96
C THR A 10 -1.49 -11.25 -5.64
N PRO A 11 -2.79 -11.12 -5.96
CA PRO A 11 -3.72 -12.25 -5.82
C PRO A 11 -3.35 -13.36 -6.81
N LEU A 12 -3.32 -14.60 -6.33
CA LEU A 12 -2.96 -15.76 -7.15
C LEU A 12 -4.22 -16.40 -7.71
N GLN A 13 -4.88 -15.70 -8.62
CA GLN A 13 -6.14 -16.12 -9.23
C GLN A 13 -6.29 -15.43 -10.60
N ASP A 14 -7.11 -16.01 -11.48
CA ASP A 14 -7.32 -15.45 -12.81
C ASP A 14 -7.95 -14.06 -12.75
N ASN A 15 -8.99 -13.90 -11.95
CA ASN A 15 -9.66 -12.61 -11.80
C ASN A 15 -8.98 -11.80 -10.69
N PHE A 16 -7.79 -11.29 -10.96
CA PHE A 16 -6.93 -10.67 -9.95
C PHE A 16 -7.20 -9.18 -9.72
N GLU A 17 -7.80 -8.48 -10.69
CA GLU A 17 -7.96 -7.02 -10.58
C GLU A 17 -8.92 -6.56 -9.47
N PRO A 18 -10.13 -7.15 -9.29
CA PRO A 18 -11.04 -6.63 -8.28
C PRO A 18 -10.48 -6.57 -6.86
N PRO A 19 -9.75 -7.60 -6.36
CA PRO A 19 -9.14 -7.48 -5.04
C PRO A 19 -8.10 -6.38 -4.92
N ILE A 20 -7.32 -6.14 -6.00
CA ILE A 20 -6.32 -5.07 -6.02
C ILE A 20 -7.02 -3.72 -5.97
N ILE A 21 -8.05 -3.54 -6.78
CA ILE A 21 -8.82 -2.29 -6.82
C ILE A 21 -9.43 -1.99 -5.45
N ASP A 22 -10.02 -3.00 -4.81
CA ASP A 22 -10.61 -2.84 -3.49
C ASP A 22 -9.57 -2.41 -2.44
N PHE A 23 -8.41 -3.06 -2.45
CA PHE A 23 -7.31 -2.73 -1.56
C PHE A 23 -6.86 -1.27 -1.74
N ILE A 24 -6.63 -0.86 -2.99
CA ILE A 24 -6.20 0.51 -3.30
C ILE A 24 -7.25 1.53 -2.87
N LYS A 25 -8.53 1.27 -3.14
CA LYS A 25 -9.61 2.19 -2.75
C LYS A 25 -9.65 2.40 -1.25
N LYS A 26 -9.43 1.34 -0.47
CA LYS A 26 -9.41 1.45 0.99
C LYS A 26 -8.23 2.27 1.48
N LEU A 27 -7.07 2.14 0.85
CA LEU A 27 -5.93 3.00 1.18
C LEU A 27 -6.24 4.46 0.85
N ARG A 28 -6.87 4.72 -0.29
CA ARG A 28 -7.24 6.08 -0.71
C ARG A 28 -8.24 6.74 0.24
N GLU A 29 -9.08 5.98 0.89
CA GLU A 29 -10.08 6.51 1.84
C GLU A 29 -9.43 7.01 3.13
N SER A 30 -8.16 6.69 3.38
CA SER A 30 -7.45 7.15 4.56
C SER A 30 -7.06 8.61 4.43
N GLU A 31 -6.64 9.21 5.55
CA GLU A 31 -6.13 10.58 5.56
C GLU A 31 -4.68 10.68 5.09
N LEU A 32 -4.04 9.55 4.83
CA LEU A 32 -2.63 9.50 4.45
C LEU A 32 -2.46 9.82 2.97
N THR A 33 -1.26 10.24 2.60
CA THR A 33 -0.91 10.45 1.20
C THR A 33 -0.70 9.09 0.53
N VAL A 34 -1.47 8.84 -0.52
CA VAL A 34 -1.39 7.59 -1.29
C VAL A 34 -1.11 7.94 -2.75
N LEU A 35 -0.03 7.40 -3.29
CA LEU A 35 0.35 7.57 -4.69
C LEU A 35 0.36 6.20 -5.37
N GLU A 36 0.05 6.19 -6.65
CA GLU A 36 -0.05 4.95 -7.41
C GLU A 36 0.64 5.10 -8.76
N ASN A 37 1.24 4.00 -9.21
CA ASN A 37 1.75 3.88 -10.57
C ASN A 37 1.47 2.46 -11.06
N PRO A 38 1.79 2.12 -12.31
CA PRO A 38 1.49 0.77 -12.84
C PRO A 38 2.17 -0.38 -12.10
N LEU A 39 3.19 -0.10 -11.29
CA LEU A 39 3.99 -1.14 -10.64
C LEU A 39 3.68 -1.33 -9.16
N SER A 40 3.21 -0.28 -8.48
CA SER A 40 3.03 -0.36 -7.02
C SER A 40 2.16 0.76 -6.50
N THR A 41 1.80 0.65 -5.22
CA THR A 41 1.08 1.71 -4.48
C THR A 41 1.96 2.17 -3.34
N GLN A 42 2.07 3.48 -3.14
CA GLN A 42 2.89 4.05 -2.09
C GLN A 42 2.02 4.78 -1.06
N VAL A 43 2.34 4.59 0.22
CA VAL A 43 1.66 5.24 1.34
C VAL A 43 2.68 5.98 2.17
N TYR A 44 2.39 7.24 2.50
CA TYR A 44 3.32 8.13 3.21
C TYR A 44 2.65 8.72 4.42
N GLY A 45 3.38 8.82 5.53
CA GLY A 45 2.86 9.46 6.73
C GLY A 45 3.61 9.06 8.00
N ASP A 46 3.03 9.37 9.14
CA ASP A 46 3.58 8.95 10.43
C ASP A 46 3.57 7.44 10.55
N TYR A 47 4.63 6.90 11.12
CA TYR A 47 4.82 5.46 11.29
C TYR A 47 3.58 4.78 11.89
N ASP A 48 3.10 5.28 13.02
CA ASP A 48 1.98 4.63 13.72
C ASP A 48 0.72 4.63 12.86
N LYS A 49 0.44 5.73 12.19
CA LYS A 49 -0.75 5.85 11.34
C LYS A 49 -0.66 4.96 10.10
N VAL A 50 0.52 4.93 9.46
CA VAL A 50 0.73 4.06 8.30
C VAL A 50 0.59 2.61 8.68
N MET A 51 1.23 2.19 9.78
CA MET A 51 1.19 0.79 10.19
C MET A 51 -0.22 0.38 10.64
N GLU A 52 -0.96 1.26 11.31
CA GLU A 52 -2.34 0.98 11.69
C GLU A 52 -3.22 0.74 10.46
N LEU A 53 -3.10 1.60 9.46
CA LEU A 53 -3.85 1.45 8.20
C LEU A 53 -3.46 0.15 7.48
N LEU A 54 -2.18 -0.10 7.33
CA LEU A 54 -1.70 -1.28 6.60
C LEU A 54 -2.08 -2.57 7.33
N GLN A 55 -1.94 -2.61 8.64
CA GLN A 55 -2.33 -3.78 9.43
C GLN A 55 -3.78 -4.14 9.19
N LYS A 56 -4.67 -3.16 9.20
CA LYS A 56 -6.10 -3.36 8.99
C LYS A 56 -6.39 -3.85 7.57
N GLU A 57 -5.88 -3.16 6.57
CA GLU A 57 -6.24 -3.44 5.18
C GLU A 57 -5.56 -4.70 4.64
N ILE A 58 -4.34 -4.99 5.08
CA ILE A 58 -3.68 -6.24 4.72
C ILE A 58 -4.44 -7.43 5.30
N LYS A 59 -4.81 -7.33 6.58
CA LYS A 59 -5.57 -8.40 7.23
C LYS A 59 -6.89 -8.66 6.50
N GLN A 60 -7.61 -7.61 6.15
CA GLN A 60 -8.88 -7.74 5.43
C GLN A 60 -8.69 -8.39 4.06
N SER A 61 -7.65 -7.99 3.33
CA SER A 61 -7.34 -8.60 2.04
C SER A 61 -7.02 -10.08 2.19
N PHE A 62 -6.23 -10.44 3.20
CA PHE A 62 -5.86 -11.84 3.43
C PHE A 62 -7.07 -12.69 3.83
N GLU A 63 -8.03 -12.11 4.53
CA GLU A 63 -9.26 -12.82 4.89
C GLU A 63 -10.18 -13.03 3.69
N ASN A 64 -10.14 -12.15 2.70
CA ASN A 64 -11.03 -12.18 1.53
C ASN A 64 -10.43 -12.86 0.31
N ILE A 65 -9.12 -13.06 0.27
CA ILE A 65 -8.42 -13.67 -0.86
C ILE A 65 -7.79 -14.97 -0.40
N GLU A 66 -8.08 -16.06 -1.10
CA GLU A 66 -7.59 -17.38 -0.67
C GLU A 66 -6.08 -17.50 -0.73
N HIS A 67 -5.48 -17.09 -1.87
CA HIS A 67 -4.03 -17.13 -2.07
C HIS A 67 -3.54 -15.79 -2.59
N VAL A 68 -2.68 -15.13 -1.84
CA VAL A 68 -2.20 -13.79 -2.17
C VAL A 68 -0.80 -13.59 -1.62
N VAL A 69 -0.01 -12.82 -2.36
CA VAL A 69 1.31 -12.38 -1.91
C VAL A 69 1.26 -10.87 -1.77
N LEU A 70 1.75 -10.35 -0.66
CA LEU A 70 1.99 -8.94 -0.47
C LEU A 70 3.49 -8.69 -0.39
N SER A 71 3.99 -7.84 -1.28
CA SER A 71 5.37 -7.35 -1.20
C SER A 71 5.34 -5.95 -0.63
N MET A 72 6.20 -5.67 0.34
CA MET A 72 6.23 -4.36 1.00
C MET A 72 7.66 -3.93 1.28
N LYS A 73 7.95 -2.67 0.96
CA LYS A 73 9.21 -2.03 1.28
C LYS A 73 8.90 -0.80 2.12
N ILE A 74 9.62 -0.62 3.22
CA ILE A 74 9.44 0.52 4.12
C ILE A 74 10.74 1.30 4.19
N VAL A 75 10.64 2.63 4.00
CA VAL A 75 11.77 3.54 4.09
C VAL A 75 11.53 4.49 5.26
N LYS A 76 12.55 4.70 6.10
CA LYS A 76 12.47 5.58 7.27
C LYS A 76 12.67 7.03 6.84
N SER A 77 11.72 7.56 6.05
CA SER A 77 11.65 8.98 5.69
C SER A 77 10.41 9.18 4.82
N ASP A 78 9.98 10.42 4.68
CA ASP A 78 8.88 10.77 3.77
C ASP A 78 9.48 11.11 2.41
N ARG A 79 9.24 10.24 1.43
CA ARG A 79 9.73 10.40 0.07
C ARG A 79 8.64 10.91 -0.89
N SER A 80 7.51 11.36 -0.37
CA SER A 80 6.38 11.77 -1.21
C SER A 80 6.67 12.96 -2.10
N GLN A 81 7.63 13.80 -1.70
CA GLN A 81 8.03 15.00 -2.45
C GLN A 81 9.36 14.84 -3.17
N TYR A 82 9.76 13.59 -3.41
CA TYR A 82 11.04 13.33 -4.08
C TYR A 82 11.06 13.93 -5.49
N GLU A 83 12.13 14.64 -5.79
CA GLU A 83 12.42 15.15 -7.12
C GLU A 83 13.90 14.90 -7.43
N PRO A 84 14.23 14.36 -8.61
CA PRO A 84 15.63 14.17 -8.96
C PRO A 84 16.32 15.55 -9.11
N HIS A 85 17.55 15.61 -8.64
CA HIS A 85 18.39 16.82 -8.71
C HIS A 85 19.49 16.70 -9.78
N PHE A 86 19.41 15.66 -10.59
CA PHE A 86 20.40 15.34 -11.61
C PHE A 86 19.77 15.21 -12.98
#